data_dc90dbdd2323319c0b5006571b0b1b82
#
_entry.id   dc90dbdd2323319c0b5006571b0b1b82
#
_cell.length_a   1.000
_cell.length_b   1.000
_cell.length_c   1.000
_cell.angle_alpha   90.00
_cell.angle_beta   90.00
_cell.angle_gamma   90.00
#
_symmetry.space_group_name_H-M   'P 1'
#
loop_
_entity.id
_entity.type
_entity.pdbx_description
1 polymer ?
#
loop_
_entity_poly.entity_id
_entity_poly.type
_entity_poly.pdbx_seq_one_letter_code
_entity_poly.pdbx_strand_id
1 'polypeptide(L)'
;MNEIINLITNHRSVREFDPGKDVSKAQVEAMIKAAMAAPNWANGQQVSIIEVREPVKKAKLAKAAGNQRWIEEAPVFLVFCLDFYRAKLAAEKHDTQLQLVEDIEALLIGSTDVGIALGSAVIAAESMGLGIVPIGGVRRNPQAFVDLLNLPEYVFPVSGLVVGVPRAIPEQKPRLPLKATHLKEQYNVEVQKESMDEYDATMSAYMSERTNGQDSSDWSSKIARFYDIGFDEYQKNSSPTIKKQGFHY
;
A
#
# COMPACT_ATOMS: atom_id res chain seq x y z
N MET A 1 -16.50 18.47 -11.72
CA MET A 1 -15.20 17.78 -11.78
C MET A 1 -15.23 16.83 -12.97
N ASN A 2 -14.09 16.50 -13.57
CA ASN A 2 -14.06 15.51 -14.64
C ASN A 2 -14.18 14.07 -14.10
N GLU A 3 -14.40 13.09 -14.99
CA GLU A 3 -14.62 11.69 -14.62
C GLU A 3 -13.48 11.08 -13.80
N ILE A 4 -12.22 11.44 -14.13
CA ILE A 4 -11.04 10.93 -13.41
C ILE A 4 -11.01 11.43 -11.97
N ILE A 5 -11.26 12.71 -11.74
CA ILE A 5 -11.30 13.28 -10.39
C ILE A 5 -12.44 12.64 -9.60
N ASN A 6 -13.61 12.47 -10.21
CA ASN A 6 -14.74 11.81 -9.58
C ASN A 6 -14.40 10.35 -9.19
N LEU A 7 -13.72 9.62 -10.07
CA LEU A 7 -13.25 8.26 -9.77
C LEU A 7 -12.34 8.25 -8.53
N ILE A 8 -11.29 9.08 -8.53
CA ILE A 8 -10.30 9.14 -7.45
C ILE A 8 -10.95 9.56 -6.12
N THR A 9 -11.80 10.57 -6.15
CA THR A 9 -12.47 11.08 -4.94
C THR A 9 -13.53 10.12 -4.40
N ASN A 10 -14.02 9.19 -5.21
CA ASN A 10 -14.94 8.13 -4.83
C ASN A 10 -14.26 6.81 -4.41
N HIS A 11 -12.96 6.80 -4.18
CA HIS A 11 -12.22 5.61 -3.76
C HIS A 11 -12.84 4.91 -2.53
N ARG A 12 -12.90 3.57 -2.58
CA ARG A 12 -13.30 2.68 -1.47
C ARG A 12 -12.44 1.44 -1.45
N SER A 13 -11.94 1.09 -0.28
CA SER A 13 -11.22 -0.18 -0.08
C SER A 13 -12.21 -1.35 0.00
N VAL A 14 -12.28 -2.14 -1.06
CA VAL A 14 -13.14 -3.33 -1.16
C VAL A 14 -12.43 -4.55 -0.56
N ARG A 15 -13.14 -5.31 0.28
CA ARG A 15 -12.62 -6.52 0.95
C ARG A 15 -13.51 -7.75 0.74
N GLU A 16 -14.59 -7.62 -0.03
CA GLU A 16 -15.49 -8.69 -0.39
C GLU A 16 -15.57 -8.77 -1.92
N PHE A 17 -15.09 -9.88 -2.45
CA PHE A 17 -14.99 -10.12 -3.89
C PHE A 17 -15.96 -11.21 -4.33
N ASP A 18 -16.44 -11.12 -5.56
CA ASP A 18 -17.28 -12.15 -6.18
C ASP A 18 -16.40 -13.36 -6.55
N PRO A 19 -16.58 -14.53 -5.89
CA PRO A 19 -15.73 -15.70 -6.12
C PRO A 19 -15.96 -16.34 -7.49
N GLY A 20 -17.08 -16.02 -8.16
CA GLY A 20 -17.39 -16.50 -9.50
C GLY A 20 -16.79 -15.67 -10.63
N LYS A 21 -16.11 -14.56 -10.30
CA LYS A 21 -15.53 -13.64 -11.30
C LYS A 21 -14.04 -13.52 -11.15
N ASP A 22 -13.33 -13.70 -12.25
CA ASP A 22 -11.89 -13.51 -12.32
C ASP A 22 -11.51 -12.12 -12.84
N VAL A 23 -10.26 -11.73 -12.62
CA VAL A 23 -9.62 -10.56 -13.22
C VAL A 23 -8.79 -11.05 -14.40
N SER A 24 -9.14 -10.61 -15.59
CA SER A 24 -8.48 -11.04 -16.82
C SER A 24 -7.01 -10.61 -16.88
N LYS A 25 -6.21 -11.36 -17.65
CA LYS A 25 -4.82 -10.99 -17.91
C LYS A 25 -4.69 -9.57 -18.49
N ALA A 26 -5.59 -9.19 -19.41
CA ALA A 26 -5.60 -7.86 -20.00
C ALA A 26 -5.83 -6.73 -18.97
N GLN A 27 -6.71 -6.96 -17.98
CA GLN A 27 -6.93 -6.01 -16.90
C GLN A 27 -5.70 -5.87 -15.99
N VAL A 28 -5.04 -7.00 -15.66
CA VAL A 28 -3.79 -6.95 -14.88
C VAL A 28 -2.70 -6.22 -15.66
N GLU A 29 -2.51 -6.54 -16.94
CA GLU A 29 -1.53 -5.84 -17.79
C GLU A 29 -1.80 -4.34 -17.89
N ALA A 30 -3.06 -3.92 -17.95
CA ALA A 30 -3.43 -2.50 -17.95
C ALA A 30 -3.02 -1.80 -16.64
N MET A 31 -3.28 -2.43 -15.49
CA MET A 31 -2.83 -1.92 -14.19
C MET A 31 -1.31 -1.80 -14.10
N ILE A 32 -0.59 -2.84 -14.56
CA ILE A 32 0.88 -2.84 -14.56
C ILE A 32 1.43 -1.76 -15.49
N LYS A 33 0.86 -1.59 -16.69
CA LYS A 33 1.26 -0.51 -17.61
C LYS A 33 1.03 0.88 -17.01
N ALA A 34 -0.09 1.08 -16.31
CA ALA A 34 -0.35 2.33 -15.60
C ALA A 34 0.69 2.58 -14.49
N ALA A 35 1.04 1.55 -13.71
CA ALA A 35 2.08 1.63 -12.70
C ALA A 35 3.47 1.94 -13.31
N MET A 36 3.81 1.32 -14.43
CA MET A 36 5.08 1.56 -15.15
C MET A 36 5.17 2.95 -15.77
N ALA A 37 4.05 3.55 -16.15
CA ALA A 37 3.99 4.91 -16.70
C ALA A 37 4.09 6.00 -15.61
N ALA A 38 4.04 5.63 -14.34
CA ALA A 38 4.17 6.55 -13.22
C ALA A 38 5.56 7.22 -13.21
N PRO A 39 5.65 8.51 -12.82
CA PRO A 39 6.95 9.14 -12.64
C PRO A 39 7.75 8.44 -11.54
N ASN A 40 9.06 8.39 -11.71
CA ASN A 40 9.96 7.77 -10.75
C ASN A 40 11.27 8.57 -10.64
N TRP A 41 11.97 8.39 -9.52
CA TRP A 41 13.22 9.11 -9.23
C TRP A 41 14.29 8.84 -10.28
N ALA A 42 14.78 9.91 -10.91
CA ALA A 42 15.89 9.90 -11.87
C ALA A 42 15.77 8.85 -12.99
N ASN A 43 14.54 8.44 -13.35
CA ASN A 43 14.28 7.33 -14.26
C ASN A 43 14.95 6.01 -13.83
N GLY A 44 15.17 5.84 -12.52
CA GLY A 44 15.81 4.65 -11.96
C GLY A 44 14.96 3.38 -12.03
N GLN A 45 13.64 3.53 -12.18
CA GLN A 45 12.65 2.47 -12.37
C GLN A 45 12.76 1.35 -11.31
N GLN A 46 12.95 1.78 -10.06
CA GLN A 46 13.19 0.92 -8.91
C GLN A 46 11.89 0.37 -8.29
N VAL A 47 10.97 -0.11 -9.12
CA VAL A 47 9.74 -0.80 -8.71
C VAL A 47 9.62 -2.13 -9.44
N SER A 48 9.37 -3.20 -8.69
CA SER A 48 8.95 -4.49 -9.23
C SER A 48 7.59 -4.88 -8.66
N ILE A 49 6.74 -5.47 -9.51
CA ILE A 49 5.39 -5.90 -9.14
C ILE A 49 5.27 -7.38 -9.41
N ILE A 50 4.96 -8.16 -8.37
CA ILE A 50 4.82 -9.61 -8.46
C ILE A 50 3.35 -9.98 -8.39
N GLU A 51 2.83 -10.59 -9.44
CA GLU A 51 1.47 -11.13 -9.49
C GLU A 51 1.43 -12.51 -8.83
N VAL A 52 0.50 -12.69 -7.88
CA VAL A 52 0.27 -13.97 -7.20
C VAL A 52 -1.19 -14.37 -7.38
N ARG A 53 -1.41 -15.50 -8.05
CA ARG A 53 -2.73 -16.12 -8.24
C ARG A 53 -2.82 -17.51 -7.58
N GLU A 54 -1.69 -18.17 -7.39
CA GLU A 54 -1.64 -19.53 -6.86
C GLU A 54 -2.25 -19.57 -5.44
N PRO A 55 -3.31 -20.38 -5.20
CA PRO A 55 -4.09 -20.33 -3.97
C PRO A 55 -3.28 -20.63 -2.71
N VAL A 56 -2.39 -21.64 -2.74
CA VAL A 56 -1.58 -22.02 -1.58
C VAL A 56 -0.60 -20.91 -1.22
N LYS A 57 0.00 -20.26 -2.24
CA LYS A 57 0.90 -19.12 -2.02
C LYS A 57 0.15 -17.91 -1.46
N LYS A 58 -1.05 -17.58 -1.99
CA LYS A 58 -1.89 -16.51 -1.46
C LYS A 58 -2.28 -16.76 0.00
N ALA A 59 -2.66 -17.98 0.36
CA ALA A 59 -2.99 -18.34 1.75
C ALA A 59 -1.80 -18.13 2.71
N LYS A 60 -0.59 -18.52 2.31
CA LYS A 60 0.64 -18.28 3.09
C LYS A 60 0.93 -16.78 3.24
N LEU A 61 0.80 -16.02 2.16
CA LEU A 61 1.00 -14.56 2.18
C LEU A 61 -0.09 -13.84 3.01
N ALA A 62 -1.35 -14.29 2.93
CA ALA A 62 -2.45 -13.77 3.75
C ALA A 62 -2.15 -13.95 5.25
N LYS A 63 -1.65 -15.12 5.65
CA LYS A 63 -1.22 -15.40 7.02
C LYS A 63 -0.06 -14.47 7.44
N ALA A 64 0.96 -14.34 6.60
CA ALA A 64 2.12 -13.47 6.86
C ALA A 64 1.73 -11.97 6.95
N ALA A 65 0.70 -11.56 6.22
CA ALA A 65 0.16 -10.20 6.25
C ALA A 65 -0.77 -9.92 7.45
N GLY A 66 -0.88 -10.84 8.44
CA GLY A 66 -1.73 -10.71 9.61
C GLY A 66 -3.12 -11.29 9.43
N ASN A 67 -3.22 -12.45 8.78
CA ASN A 67 -4.46 -13.19 8.53
C ASN A 67 -5.52 -12.40 7.74
N GLN A 68 -5.09 -11.68 6.70
CA GLN A 68 -5.98 -10.90 5.85
C GLN A 68 -6.63 -11.79 4.79
N ARG A 69 -7.79 -12.39 5.12
CA ARG A 69 -8.51 -13.37 4.29
C ARG A 69 -8.80 -12.88 2.86
N TRP A 70 -9.01 -11.60 2.64
CA TRP A 70 -9.27 -11.06 1.31
C TRP A 70 -8.09 -11.20 0.34
N ILE A 71 -6.85 -11.41 0.82
CA ILE A 71 -5.71 -11.80 -0.02
C ILE A 71 -5.91 -13.19 -0.59
N GLU A 72 -6.42 -14.11 0.22
CA GLU A 72 -6.68 -15.50 -0.17
C GLU A 72 -7.90 -15.60 -1.09
N GLU A 73 -8.98 -14.89 -0.75
CA GLU A 73 -10.28 -14.94 -1.43
C GLU A 73 -10.26 -14.26 -2.82
N ALA A 74 -9.52 -13.18 -3.00
CA ALA A 74 -9.48 -12.45 -4.26
C ALA A 74 -8.76 -13.23 -5.37
N PRO A 75 -9.12 -13.02 -6.65
CA PRO A 75 -8.47 -13.69 -7.78
C PRO A 75 -7.01 -13.28 -7.97
N VAL A 76 -6.65 -12.03 -7.63
CA VAL A 76 -5.31 -11.47 -7.85
C VAL A 76 -4.79 -10.78 -6.61
N PHE A 77 -3.53 -11.05 -6.28
CA PHE A 77 -2.76 -10.30 -5.32
C PHE A 77 -1.46 -9.81 -5.98
N LEU A 78 -1.27 -8.49 -6.02
CA LEU A 78 -0.05 -7.87 -6.55
C LEU A 78 0.81 -7.42 -5.38
N VAL A 79 2.10 -7.79 -5.37
CA VAL A 79 3.07 -7.34 -4.37
C VAL A 79 4.00 -6.32 -5.00
N PHE A 80 3.97 -5.10 -4.48
CA PHE A 80 4.81 -3.98 -4.92
C PHE A 80 6.06 -3.93 -4.07
N CYS A 81 7.21 -4.05 -4.73
CA CYS A 81 8.53 -4.05 -4.11
C CYS A 81 9.30 -2.82 -4.56
N LEU A 82 10.02 -2.17 -3.64
CA LEU A 82 11.19 -1.40 -4.04
C LEU A 82 12.26 -2.37 -4.53
N ASP A 83 12.97 -2.00 -5.60
CA ASP A 83 13.87 -2.90 -6.32
C ASP A 83 15.10 -2.14 -6.84
N PHE A 84 16.20 -2.24 -6.12
CA PHE A 84 17.50 -1.72 -6.53
C PHE A 84 18.41 -2.82 -7.11
N TYR A 85 17.91 -4.05 -7.30
CA TYR A 85 18.70 -5.12 -7.90
C TYR A 85 19.14 -4.78 -9.33
N ARG A 86 18.28 -4.11 -10.11
CA ARG A 86 18.66 -3.60 -11.43
C ARG A 86 19.78 -2.55 -11.37
N ALA A 87 19.77 -1.69 -10.35
CA ALA A 87 20.84 -0.73 -10.13
C ALA A 87 22.14 -1.42 -9.73
N LYS A 88 22.09 -2.50 -8.94
CA LYS A 88 23.26 -3.37 -8.67
C LYS A 88 23.82 -3.93 -9.95
N LEU A 89 22.99 -4.53 -10.81
CA LEU A 89 23.45 -5.07 -12.09
C LEU A 89 24.08 -4.00 -13.00
N ALA A 90 23.55 -2.77 -12.97
CA ALA A 90 24.14 -1.65 -13.70
C ALA A 90 25.50 -1.24 -13.12
N ALA A 91 25.63 -1.19 -11.79
CA ALA A 91 26.90 -0.91 -11.12
C ALA A 91 27.97 -1.96 -11.46
N GLU A 92 27.62 -3.24 -11.37
CA GLU A 92 28.51 -4.36 -11.75
C GLU A 92 28.97 -4.28 -13.22
N LYS A 93 28.05 -3.95 -14.14
CA LYS A 93 28.33 -3.80 -15.57
C LYS A 93 29.35 -2.70 -15.87
N HIS A 94 29.42 -1.70 -15.02
CA HIS A 94 30.27 -0.51 -15.21
C HIS A 94 31.41 -0.39 -14.18
N ASP A 95 31.71 -1.49 -13.47
CA ASP A 95 32.76 -1.56 -12.44
C ASP A 95 32.65 -0.43 -11.39
N THR A 96 31.40 -0.13 -10.96
CA THR A 96 31.09 0.85 -9.92
C THR A 96 30.43 0.18 -8.71
N GLN A 97 30.17 0.95 -7.65
CA GLN A 97 29.50 0.48 -6.44
C GLN A 97 28.10 1.10 -6.30
N LEU A 98 27.14 0.33 -5.82
CA LEU A 98 25.82 0.81 -5.47
C LEU A 98 25.84 1.41 -4.05
N GLN A 99 26.39 2.62 -3.90
CA GLN A 99 26.52 3.27 -2.58
C GLN A 99 25.18 3.69 -1.95
N LEU A 100 24.16 3.91 -2.78
CA LEU A 100 22.85 4.40 -2.31
C LEU A 100 22.24 3.50 -1.23
N VAL A 101 22.47 2.19 -1.26
CA VAL A 101 21.90 1.23 -0.30
C VAL A 101 22.51 1.32 1.11
N GLU A 102 23.59 2.08 1.27
CA GLU A 102 24.23 2.38 2.56
C GLU A 102 23.57 3.59 3.27
N ASP A 103 22.51 4.14 2.70
CA ASP A 103 21.82 5.32 3.22
C ASP A 103 20.30 5.10 3.26
N ILE A 104 19.64 5.73 4.22
CA ILE A 104 18.16 5.74 4.36
C ILE A 104 17.47 6.26 3.09
N GLU A 105 18.17 7.06 2.28
CA GLU A 105 17.66 7.64 1.04
C GLU A 105 17.19 6.58 0.05
N ALA A 106 17.82 5.40 0.00
CA ALA A 106 17.35 4.27 -0.80
C ALA A 106 15.92 3.86 -0.45
N LEU A 107 15.59 3.81 0.84
CA LEU A 107 14.24 3.45 1.31
C LEU A 107 13.24 4.55 1.04
N LEU A 108 13.62 5.82 1.18
CA LEU A 108 12.76 6.97 0.90
C LEU A 108 12.41 7.03 -0.59
N ILE A 109 13.41 6.94 -1.46
CA ILE A 109 13.25 6.92 -2.93
C ILE A 109 12.39 5.72 -3.34
N GLY A 110 12.81 4.51 -2.97
CA GLY A 110 12.13 3.28 -3.39
C GLY A 110 10.68 3.21 -2.88
N SER A 111 10.41 3.61 -1.63
CA SER A 111 9.05 3.61 -1.08
C SER A 111 8.17 4.69 -1.71
N THR A 112 8.73 5.84 -2.05
CA THR A 112 8.01 6.92 -2.76
C THR A 112 7.59 6.44 -4.14
N ASP A 113 8.51 5.86 -4.92
CA ASP A 113 8.22 5.35 -6.26
C ASP A 113 7.19 4.22 -6.24
N VAL A 114 7.29 3.31 -5.26
CA VAL A 114 6.26 2.27 -5.05
C VAL A 114 4.91 2.91 -4.76
N GLY A 115 4.84 3.94 -3.93
CA GLY A 115 3.58 4.64 -3.62
C GLY A 115 2.94 5.28 -4.85
N ILE A 116 3.74 5.92 -5.71
CA ILE A 116 3.28 6.54 -6.96
C ILE A 116 2.78 5.48 -7.97
N ALA A 117 3.55 4.41 -8.15
CA ALA A 117 3.18 3.29 -9.02
C ALA A 117 1.91 2.57 -8.54
N LEU A 118 1.80 2.33 -7.22
CA LEU A 118 0.62 1.73 -6.60
C LEU A 118 -0.62 2.61 -6.80
N GLY A 119 -0.50 3.93 -6.60
CA GLY A 119 -1.60 4.87 -6.84
C GLY A 119 -2.09 4.83 -8.28
N SER A 120 -1.19 4.75 -9.26
CA SER A 120 -1.53 4.62 -10.68
C SER A 120 -2.25 3.29 -10.98
N ALA A 121 -1.80 2.17 -10.38
CA ALA A 121 -2.45 0.87 -10.51
C ALA A 121 -3.86 0.85 -9.89
N VAL A 122 -4.04 1.52 -8.75
CA VAL A 122 -5.35 1.68 -8.09
C VAL A 122 -6.34 2.40 -9.01
N ILE A 123 -5.95 3.54 -9.56
CA ILE A 123 -6.79 4.32 -10.48
C ILE A 123 -7.16 3.48 -11.70
N ALA A 124 -6.18 2.78 -12.29
CA ALA A 124 -6.42 1.90 -13.44
C ALA A 124 -7.40 0.76 -13.11
N ALA A 125 -7.26 0.12 -11.94
CA ALA A 125 -8.18 -0.94 -11.50
C ALA A 125 -9.61 -0.42 -11.33
N GLU A 126 -9.78 0.68 -10.60
CA GLU A 126 -11.08 1.28 -10.34
C GLU A 126 -11.76 1.80 -11.61
N SER A 127 -10.99 2.33 -12.58
CA SER A 127 -11.50 2.75 -13.88
C SER A 127 -12.09 1.60 -14.72
N MET A 128 -11.66 0.36 -14.43
CA MET A 128 -12.19 -0.85 -15.05
C MET A 128 -13.31 -1.51 -14.22
N GLY A 129 -13.81 -0.85 -13.19
CA GLY A 129 -14.86 -1.36 -12.30
C GLY A 129 -14.39 -2.47 -11.34
N LEU A 130 -13.07 -2.62 -11.15
CA LEU A 130 -12.51 -3.55 -10.20
C LEU A 130 -12.51 -2.95 -8.78
N GLY A 131 -12.72 -3.82 -7.78
CA GLY A 131 -12.52 -3.49 -6.38
C GLY A 131 -11.08 -3.77 -5.96
N ILE A 132 -10.53 -2.90 -5.12
CA ILE A 132 -9.17 -3.04 -4.63
C ILE A 132 -9.06 -2.76 -3.13
N VAL A 133 -8.03 -3.32 -2.52
CA VAL A 133 -7.55 -2.87 -1.20
C VAL A 133 -6.03 -2.93 -1.12
N PRO A 134 -5.34 -1.81 -0.82
CA PRO A 134 -3.91 -1.80 -0.54
C PRO A 134 -3.60 -2.50 0.79
N ILE A 135 -2.50 -3.26 0.82
CA ILE A 135 -2.11 -4.09 1.95
C ILE A 135 -0.77 -3.63 2.53
N GLY A 136 -0.81 -2.81 3.57
CA GLY A 136 0.38 -2.48 4.37
C GLY A 136 0.87 -3.66 5.23
N GLY A 137 0.00 -4.64 5.49
CA GLY A 137 0.30 -5.84 6.28
C GLY A 137 1.43 -6.71 5.74
N VAL A 138 1.87 -6.52 4.48
CA VAL A 138 3.07 -7.19 3.93
C VAL A 138 4.30 -6.96 4.81
N ARG A 139 4.39 -5.83 5.52
CA ARG A 139 5.49 -5.49 6.41
C ARG A 139 5.36 -6.04 7.84
N ARG A 140 4.28 -6.76 8.17
CA ARG A 140 4.17 -7.47 9.47
C ARG A 140 5.15 -8.63 9.57
N ASN A 141 5.32 -9.36 8.46
CA ASN A 141 6.32 -10.41 8.33
C ASN A 141 6.94 -10.37 6.93
N PRO A 142 7.75 -9.34 6.64
CA PRO A 142 8.31 -9.15 5.30
C PRO A 142 9.28 -10.27 4.91
N GLN A 143 9.96 -10.93 5.87
CA GLN A 143 10.82 -12.07 5.58
C GLN A 143 10.04 -13.21 4.92
N ALA A 144 8.82 -13.50 5.36
CA ALA A 144 8.01 -14.52 4.70
C ALA A 144 7.66 -14.15 3.25
N PHE A 145 7.49 -12.86 2.95
CA PHE A 145 7.31 -12.41 1.56
C PHE A 145 8.61 -12.57 0.75
N VAL A 146 9.75 -12.21 1.32
CA VAL A 146 11.07 -12.43 0.70
C VAL A 146 11.25 -13.89 0.33
N ASP A 147 11.01 -14.80 1.27
CA ASP A 147 11.21 -16.25 1.09
C ASP A 147 10.21 -16.85 0.08
N LEU A 148 8.91 -16.54 0.22
CA LEU A 148 7.85 -17.10 -0.63
C LEU A 148 7.89 -16.59 -2.08
N LEU A 149 8.41 -15.38 -2.29
CA LEU A 149 8.50 -14.75 -3.60
C LEU A 149 9.91 -14.80 -4.20
N ASN A 150 10.88 -15.41 -3.49
CA ASN A 150 12.29 -15.51 -3.89
C ASN A 150 12.88 -14.12 -4.22
N LEU A 151 12.64 -13.13 -3.36
CA LEU A 151 13.17 -11.80 -3.58
C LEU A 151 14.69 -11.79 -3.37
N PRO A 152 15.49 -11.30 -4.35
CA PRO A 152 16.92 -11.16 -4.18
C PRO A 152 17.28 -10.02 -3.23
N GLU A 153 18.57 -9.86 -2.93
CA GLU A 153 19.09 -8.69 -2.24
C GLU A 153 18.67 -7.39 -2.93
N TYR A 154 18.57 -6.30 -2.18
CA TYR A 154 18.13 -4.98 -2.64
C TYR A 154 16.70 -4.93 -3.18
N VAL A 155 15.89 -5.96 -2.91
CA VAL A 155 14.44 -5.97 -3.20
C VAL A 155 13.66 -6.18 -1.91
N PHE A 156 12.74 -5.25 -1.59
CA PHE A 156 11.95 -5.32 -0.37
C PHE A 156 10.47 -5.08 -0.63
N PRO A 157 9.54 -5.89 -0.05
CA PRO A 157 8.10 -5.76 -0.27
C PRO A 157 7.55 -4.57 0.55
N VAL A 158 7.08 -3.53 -0.13
CA VAL A 158 6.58 -2.30 0.50
C VAL A 158 5.08 -2.34 0.74
N SER A 159 4.31 -2.77 -0.25
CA SER A 159 2.85 -2.84 -0.17
C SER A 159 2.30 -3.95 -1.04
N GLY A 160 1.11 -4.43 -0.72
CA GLY A 160 0.34 -5.29 -1.60
C GLY A 160 -0.87 -4.56 -2.18
N LEU A 161 -1.46 -5.10 -3.23
CA LEU A 161 -2.74 -4.69 -3.77
C LEU A 161 -3.58 -5.93 -4.06
N VAL A 162 -4.65 -6.11 -3.32
CA VAL A 162 -5.66 -7.14 -3.63
C VAL A 162 -6.59 -6.58 -4.68
N VAL A 163 -6.91 -7.38 -5.69
CA VAL A 163 -7.75 -6.98 -6.83
C VAL A 163 -8.77 -8.06 -7.13
N GLY A 164 -10.02 -7.65 -7.33
CA GLY A 164 -11.09 -8.56 -7.73
C GLY A 164 -12.34 -7.81 -8.18
N VAL A 165 -13.36 -8.51 -8.61
CA VAL A 165 -14.66 -7.91 -8.89
C VAL A 165 -15.39 -7.72 -7.56
N PRO A 166 -15.85 -6.51 -7.20
CA PRO A 166 -16.51 -6.28 -5.92
C PRO A 166 -17.86 -7.03 -5.85
N ARG A 167 -18.11 -7.71 -4.73
CA ARG A 167 -19.41 -8.27 -4.40
C ARG A 167 -20.35 -7.20 -3.85
N ALA A 168 -19.79 -6.28 -3.08
CA ALA A 168 -20.47 -5.11 -2.55
C ALA A 168 -19.51 -3.94 -2.51
N ILE A 169 -20.01 -2.73 -2.72
CA ILE A 169 -19.23 -1.51 -2.59
C ILE A 169 -19.52 -0.93 -1.20
N PRO A 170 -18.52 -0.86 -0.32
CA PRO A 170 -18.71 -0.31 1.02
C PRO A 170 -18.96 1.19 0.99
N GLU A 171 -19.48 1.73 2.08
CA GLU A 171 -19.57 3.18 2.28
C GLU A 171 -18.19 3.84 2.24
N GLN A 172 -18.18 5.10 1.81
CA GLN A 172 -16.97 5.89 1.78
C GLN A 172 -16.59 6.35 3.19
N LYS A 173 -15.37 6.04 3.58
CA LYS A 173 -14.84 6.50 4.85
C LYS A 173 -14.51 8.00 4.81
N PRO A 174 -14.97 8.81 5.77
CA PRO A 174 -14.62 10.23 5.86
C PRO A 174 -13.11 10.48 5.83
N ARG A 175 -12.72 11.65 5.38
CA ARG A 175 -11.33 12.13 5.39
C ARG A 175 -11.21 13.36 6.29
N LEU A 176 -10.00 13.68 6.72
CA LEU A 176 -9.67 14.94 7.38
C LEU A 176 -10.18 16.14 6.57
N PRO A 177 -10.56 17.25 7.20
CA PRO A 177 -10.92 18.46 6.48
C PRO A 177 -9.76 18.96 5.62
N LEU A 178 -10.09 19.58 4.50
CA LEU A 178 -9.09 20.02 3.50
C LEU A 178 -7.96 20.87 4.11
N LYS A 179 -8.30 21.74 5.07
CA LYS A 179 -7.36 22.63 5.78
C LYS A 179 -6.25 21.86 6.52
N ALA A 180 -6.50 20.61 6.93
CA ALA A 180 -5.49 19.78 7.61
C ALA A 180 -4.40 19.27 6.66
N THR A 181 -4.73 19.07 5.39
CA THR A 181 -3.80 18.52 4.39
C THR A 181 -3.23 19.59 3.48
N HIS A 182 -4.03 20.61 3.15
CA HIS A 182 -3.63 21.71 2.28
C HIS A 182 -3.29 22.96 3.11
N LEU A 183 -2.04 23.09 3.47
CA LEU A 183 -1.48 24.25 4.15
C LEU A 183 -0.82 25.18 3.14
N LYS A 184 -0.90 26.49 3.37
CA LYS A 184 -0.31 27.50 2.49
C LYS A 184 1.00 28.00 3.09
N GLU A 185 2.05 28.01 2.28
CA GLU A 185 3.38 28.55 2.55
C GLU A 185 4.15 27.85 3.68
N GLN A 186 3.47 27.49 4.80
CA GLN A 186 4.14 26.91 5.98
C GLN A 186 3.20 25.97 6.75
N TYR A 187 3.79 25.09 7.54
CA TYR A 187 3.06 24.21 8.43
C TYR A 187 2.40 25.02 9.56
N ASN A 188 1.16 24.65 9.95
CA ASN A 188 0.42 25.32 11.02
C ASN A 188 -0.10 24.30 12.04
N VAL A 189 0.51 24.32 13.24
CA VAL A 189 0.20 23.37 14.33
C VAL A 189 -1.22 23.56 14.87
N GLU A 190 -1.70 24.79 14.99
CA GLU A 190 -3.04 25.05 15.55
C GLU A 190 -4.14 24.55 14.61
N VAL A 191 -3.96 24.73 13.28
CA VAL A 191 -4.88 24.16 12.29
C VAL A 191 -4.92 22.62 12.38
N GLN A 192 -3.79 21.97 12.71
CA GLN A 192 -3.78 20.51 12.89
C GLN A 192 -4.59 20.08 14.12
N LYS A 193 -4.45 20.78 15.26
CA LYS A 193 -5.22 20.49 16.49
C LYS A 193 -6.73 20.64 16.25
N GLU A 194 -7.15 21.79 15.73
CA GLU A 194 -8.56 22.04 15.40
C GLU A 194 -9.14 21.00 14.43
N SER A 195 -8.36 20.65 13.40
CA SER A 195 -8.79 19.67 12.39
C SER A 195 -8.88 18.26 12.95
N MET A 196 -8.05 17.91 13.93
CA MET A 196 -8.13 16.64 14.63
C MET A 196 -9.43 16.55 15.43
N ASP A 197 -9.76 17.57 16.22
CA ASP A 197 -10.99 17.60 17.02
C ASP A 197 -12.25 17.54 16.14
N GLU A 198 -12.26 18.28 15.02
CA GLU A 198 -13.34 18.24 14.02
C GLU A 198 -13.50 16.85 13.41
N TYR A 199 -12.37 16.19 13.10
CA TYR A 199 -12.37 14.86 12.50
C TYR A 199 -12.74 13.77 13.50
N ASP A 200 -12.40 13.91 14.77
CA ASP A 200 -12.81 13.01 15.85
C ASP A 200 -14.33 12.98 15.98
N ALA A 201 -14.98 14.13 15.97
CA ALA A 201 -16.43 14.21 15.95
C ALA A 201 -17.05 13.55 14.71
N THR A 202 -16.47 13.81 13.53
CA THR A 202 -16.90 13.21 12.26
C THR A 202 -16.78 11.68 12.29
N MET A 203 -15.66 11.16 12.78
CA MET A 203 -15.40 9.72 12.84
C MET A 203 -16.26 9.02 13.89
N SER A 204 -16.50 9.65 15.03
CA SER A 204 -17.40 9.12 16.05
C SER A 204 -18.83 8.97 15.53
N ALA A 205 -19.35 9.98 14.83
CA ALA A 205 -20.65 9.91 14.16
C ALA A 205 -20.72 8.81 13.10
N TYR A 206 -19.73 8.76 12.19
CA TYR A 206 -19.62 7.72 11.15
C TYR A 206 -19.56 6.30 11.75
N MET A 207 -18.78 6.10 12.81
CA MET A 207 -18.67 4.79 13.45
C MET A 207 -19.97 4.39 14.14
N SER A 208 -20.64 5.32 14.82
CA SER A 208 -21.93 5.08 15.46
C SER A 208 -22.99 4.67 14.42
N GLU A 209 -23.10 5.41 13.32
CA GLU A 209 -24.04 5.07 12.24
C GLU A 209 -23.74 3.69 11.63
N ARG A 210 -22.50 3.44 11.25
CA ARG A 210 -22.06 2.19 10.62
C ARG A 210 -22.27 0.96 11.50
N THR A 211 -22.20 1.10 12.82
CA THR A 211 -22.28 0.00 13.78
C THR A 211 -23.61 -0.03 14.54
N ASN A 212 -24.62 0.73 14.11
CA ASN A 212 -25.89 0.89 14.81
C ASN A 212 -25.70 1.23 16.31
N GLY A 213 -24.80 2.16 16.60
CA GLY A 213 -24.50 2.63 17.94
C GLY A 213 -23.59 1.74 18.79
N GLN A 214 -23.06 0.63 18.25
CA GLN A 214 -22.19 -0.27 19.02
C GLN A 214 -20.76 0.24 19.18
N ASP A 215 -20.26 1.08 18.26
CA ASP A 215 -18.95 1.72 18.32
C ASP A 215 -19.08 3.19 17.94
N SER A 216 -18.65 4.08 18.82
CA SER A 216 -18.58 5.53 18.59
C SER A 216 -17.17 6.07 18.79
N SER A 217 -16.14 5.21 18.67
CA SER A 217 -14.76 5.61 18.89
C SER A 217 -14.29 6.60 17.82
N ASP A 218 -13.60 7.63 18.29
CA ASP A 218 -12.98 8.66 17.45
C ASP A 218 -11.72 8.18 16.74
N TRP A 219 -11.15 9.05 15.91
CA TRP A 219 -9.96 8.75 15.13
C TRP A 219 -8.69 8.83 15.96
N SER A 220 -8.53 9.88 16.76
CA SER A 220 -7.29 10.16 17.50
C SER A 220 -6.97 9.06 18.51
N SER A 221 -7.94 8.59 19.28
CA SER A 221 -7.76 7.48 20.22
C SER A 221 -7.35 6.17 19.52
N LYS A 222 -7.97 5.87 18.36
CA LYS A 222 -7.60 4.69 17.57
C LYS A 222 -6.18 4.78 17.02
N ILE A 223 -5.78 5.93 16.52
CA ILE A 223 -4.44 6.14 15.95
C ILE A 223 -3.38 6.13 17.04
N ALA A 224 -3.61 6.81 18.17
CA ALA A 224 -2.70 6.80 19.30
C ALA A 224 -2.42 5.35 19.75
N ARG A 225 -3.48 4.58 19.98
CA ARG A 225 -3.35 3.17 20.38
C ARG A 225 -2.66 2.32 19.31
N PHE A 226 -2.94 2.55 18.03
CA PHE A 226 -2.34 1.77 16.94
C PHE A 226 -0.83 1.99 16.87
N TYR A 227 -0.37 3.25 16.99
CA TYR A 227 1.06 3.56 16.95
C TYR A 227 1.81 3.26 18.25
N ASP A 228 1.11 3.14 19.39
CA ASP A 228 1.70 2.71 20.65
C ASP A 228 1.91 1.17 20.66
N ILE A 229 0.84 0.41 20.73
CA ILE A 229 0.89 -1.05 20.96
C ILE A 229 0.60 -1.91 19.70
N GLY A 230 -0.07 -1.35 18.71
CA GLY A 230 -0.46 -2.07 17.49
C GLY A 230 0.66 -2.19 16.44
N PHE A 231 1.79 -1.52 16.67
CA PHE A 231 2.89 -1.43 15.69
C PHE A 231 4.05 -2.40 15.96
N ASP A 232 4.02 -3.12 17.03
CA ASP A 232 5.08 -4.02 17.52
C ASP A 232 5.62 -4.99 16.46
N GLU A 233 4.73 -5.68 15.72
CA GLU A 233 5.15 -6.65 14.71
C GLU A 233 5.88 -6.01 13.53
N TYR A 234 5.43 -4.81 13.12
CA TYR A 234 6.11 -4.05 12.07
C TYR A 234 7.51 -3.64 12.51
N GLN A 235 7.63 -3.11 13.72
CA GLN A 235 8.89 -2.66 14.29
C GLN A 235 9.88 -3.81 14.46
N LYS A 236 9.43 -4.96 14.95
CA LYS A 236 10.27 -6.15 15.18
C LYS A 236 10.77 -6.79 13.89
N ASN A 237 10.01 -6.72 12.80
CA ASN A 237 10.26 -7.52 11.60
C ASN A 237 10.78 -6.71 10.40
N SER A 238 10.36 -5.45 10.24
CA SER A 238 10.72 -4.66 9.06
C SER A 238 12.21 -4.34 9.02
N SER A 239 12.75 -3.68 10.05
CA SER A 239 14.17 -3.27 10.08
C SER A 239 15.14 -4.45 9.96
N PRO A 240 14.99 -5.58 10.68
CA PRO A 240 15.86 -6.73 10.48
C PRO A 240 15.82 -7.30 9.07
N THR A 241 14.62 -7.37 8.45
CA THR A 241 14.49 -7.89 7.09
C THR A 241 15.09 -6.93 6.06
N ILE A 242 14.90 -5.62 6.21
CA ILE A 242 15.50 -4.60 5.34
C ILE A 242 17.04 -4.73 5.36
N LYS A 243 17.64 -4.88 6.55
CA LYS A 243 19.09 -5.10 6.68
C LYS A 243 19.56 -6.39 6.04
N LYS A 244 18.80 -7.50 6.17
CA LYS A 244 19.10 -8.76 5.47
C LYS A 244 19.01 -8.64 3.94
N GLN A 245 18.17 -7.73 3.46
CA GLN A 245 18.07 -7.43 2.03
C GLN A 245 19.16 -6.46 1.54
N GLY A 246 20.18 -6.19 2.35
CA GLY A 246 21.37 -5.43 1.95
C GLY A 246 21.22 -3.91 2.08
N PHE A 247 20.21 -3.41 2.78
CA PHE A 247 20.09 -1.98 3.06
C PHE A 247 20.68 -1.67 4.43
N HIS A 248 21.68 -0.79 4.46
CA HIS A 248 22.40 -0.40 5.66
C HIS A 248 22.19 1.10 5.92
N TYR A 249 21.58 1.46 7.05
CA TYR A 249 21.26 2.83 7.46
C TYR A 249 21.31 2.97 8.98
#